data_9d706d0ef333f7ceb73e66bf59144e10
#
_entry.id   9d706d0ef333f7ceb73e66bf59144e10
#
_cell.length_a   1.000
_cell.length_b   1.000
_cell.length_c   1.000
_cell.angle_alpha   90.00
_cell.angle_beta   90.00
_cell.angle_gamma   90.00
#
_symmetry.space_group_name_H-M   'P 1'
#
loop_
_entity.id
_entity.type
_entity.pdbx_description
1 polymer ?
#
loop_
_entity_poly.entity_id
_entity_poly.type
_entity_poly.pdbx_seq_one_letter_code
_entity_poly.pdbx_strand_id
1 'polypeptide(L)'
;EIAAGKDFAETEIPEDIVKKQEKLKKRDEKKSEEKAEPAEGKPQAKKKSASGQTAFRKKTEKQLEGLALLDEALSRRMKLGLLSGLTNMKEEDALLVKRLGDSYLSGPQQLFKRFTFLLNEAGYAREQAKKERLLRGAVRELEKLRTLVRRGSAYLTERLEAKAGEPDANPLYDALG
;
A
#
# COMPACT_ATOMS: atom_id res chain seq x y z
N GLU A 1 -3.06 42.33 -36.48
CA GLU A 1 -4.47 41.85 -36.71
C GLU A 1 -4.80 40.83 -35.66
N ILE A 2 -5.63 41.23 -34.67
CA ILE A 2 -6.13 40.38 -33.60
C ILE A 2 -7.44 39.76 -34.13
N ALA A 3 -7.43 38.46 -34.33
CA ALA A 3 -8.55 37.71 -34.84
C ALA A 3 -9.69 37.65 -33.83
N ALA A 4 -10.88 37.92 -34.33
CA ALA A 4 -12.17 38.02 -33.65
C ALA A 4 -12.47 36.89 -32.65
N GLY A 5 -13.11 37.29 -31.52
CA GLY A 5 -13.61 36.39 -30.47
C GLY A 5 -14.57 35.37 -31.04
N LYS A 6 -14.33 34.10 -30.69
CA LYS A 6 -15.33 33.04 -30.83
C LYS A 6 -16.20 33.10 -29.61
N ASP A 7 -17.47 33.46 -29.80
CA ASP A 7 -18.50 33.30 -28.79
C ASP A 7 -18.62 31.82 -28.46
N PHE A 8 -18.27 31.45 -27.24
CA PHE A 8 -18.55 30.12 -26.72
C PHE A 8 -20.01 30.07 -26.33
N ALA A 9 -20.76 29.17 -26.95
CA ALA A 9 -22.14 28.88 -26.57
C ALA A 9 -22.17 28.47 -25.09
N GLU A 10 -23.00 29.14 -24.28
CA GLU A 10 -23.26 28.75 -22.90
C GLU A 10 -23.88 27.35 -22.91
N THR A 11 -23.08 26.34 -22.59
CA THR A 11 -23.59 24.97 -22.41
C THR A 11 -24.15 24.87 -21.02
N GLU A 12 -25.41 24.49 -20.87
CA GLU A 12 -26.05 24.25 -19.59
C GLU A 12 -25.22 23.25 -18.77
N ILE A 13 -24.91 23.61 -17.53
CA ILE A 13 -24.10 22.76 -16.63
C ILE A 13 -24.94 21.51 -16.33
N PRO A 14 -24.40 20.29 -16.55
CA PRO A 14 -25.09 19.05 -16.26
C PRO A 14 -25.59 19.01 -14.80
N GLU A 15 -26.86 18.61 -14.62
CA GLU A 15 -27.53 18.55 -13.30
C GLU A 15 -26.72 17.80 -12.23
N ASP A 16 -25.93 16.81 -12.62
CA ASP A 16 -25.05 16.05 -11.71
C ASP A 16 -23.93 16.90 -11.09
N ILE A 17 -23.45 17.91 -11.82
CA ILE A 17 -22.43 18.84 -11.33
C ILE A 17 -23.05 19.82 -10.35
N VAL A 18 -24.26 20.30 -10.63
CA VAL A 18 -25.01 21.19 -9.73
C VAL A 18 -25.34 20.48 -8.42
N LYS A 19 -25.82 19.24 -8.47
CA LYS A 19 -26.11 18.41 -7.27
C LYS A 19 -24.85 18.11 -6.44
N LYS A 20 -23.71 17.96 -7.09
CA LYS A 20 -22.42 17.75 -6.41
C LYS A 20 -21.93 19.02 -5.70
N GLN A 21 -22.10 20.18 -6.32
CA GLN A 21 -21.75 21.47 -5.73
C GLN A 21 -22.65 21.82 -4.54
N GLU A 22 -23.95 21.55 -4.62
CA GLU A 22 -24.88 21.74 -3.49
C GLU A 22 -24.54 20.83 -2.30
N LYS A 23 -24.15 19.57 -2.54
CA LYS A 23 -23.69 18.66 -1.48
C LYS A 23 -22.41 19.14 -0.83
N LEU A 24 -21.49 19.74 -1.58
CA LEU A 24 -20.25 20.31 -1.04
C LEU A 24 -20.55 21.55 -0.21
N LYS A 25 -21.41 22.49 -0.69
CA LYS A 25 -21.82 23.67 0.06
C LYS A 25 -22.51 23.32 1.39
N LYS A 26 -23.45 22.38 1.38
CA LYS A 26 -24.14 21.90 2.60
C LYS A 26 -23.17 21.22 3.60
N ARG A 27 -22.06 20.65 3.12
CA ARG A 27 -21.04 20.04 3.98
C ARG A 27 -20.10 21.08 4.60
N ASP A 28 -19.82 22.15 3.87
CA ASP A 28 -19.00 23.26 4.35
C ASP A 28 -19.79 24.17 5.30
N GLU A 29 -21.07 24.41 5.06
CA GLU A 29 -21.97 25.12 5.96
C GLU A 29 -22.14 24.37 7.30
N LYS A 30 -22.35 23.04 7.27
CA LYS A 30 -22.40 22.21 8.48
C LYS A 30 -21.09 22.19 9.27
N LYS A 31 -19.96 22.42 8.58
CA LYS A 31 -18.64 22.46 9.21
C LYS A 31 -18.30 23.84 9.79
N SER A 32 -18.96 24.90 9.29
CA SER A 32 -18.85 26.26 9.83
C SER A 32 -19.79 26.48 11.02
N GLU A 33 -20.97 25.89 11.04
CA GLU A 33 -21.88 25.94 12.19
C GLU A 33 -21.33 25.16 13.41
N GLU A 34 -20.64 24.03 13.16
CA GLU A 34 -20.01 23.23 14.24
C GLU A 34 -18.78 23.94 14.90
N LYS A 35 -18.33 25.07 14.32
CA LYS A 35 -17.22 25.88 14.85
C LYS A 35 -17.65 27.10 15.67
N ALA A 36 -18.94 27.38 15.79
CA ALA A 36 -19.46 28.63 16.37
C ALA A 36 -20.08 28.51 17.76
N GLU A 37 -20.03 27.37 18.44
CA GLU A 37 -20.44 27.29 19.85
C GLU A 37 -19.24 27.25 20.79
N PRO A 38 -19.19 28.12 21.84
CA PRO A 38 -18.13 28.13 22.86
C PRO A 38 -18.33 26.93 23.80
N ALA A 39 -17.37 25.97 23.77
CA ALA A 39 -17.40 24.75 24.54
C ALA A 39 -17.08 25.01 26.02
N GLU A 40 -18.06 24.85 26.88
CA GLU A 40 -17.83 24.51 28.29
C GLU A 40 -17.59 22.99 28.40
N GLY A 41 -16.55 22.63 29.16
CA GLY A 41 -15.87 21.37 29.32
C GLY A 41 -16.70 20.09 29.36
N LYS A 42 -16.32 19.17 28.47
CA LYS A 42 -16.48 17.72 28.65
C LYS A 42 -15.32 16.98 27.94
N PRO A 43 -14.82 15.85 28.47
CA PRO A 43 -13.57 15.23 28.04
C PRO A 43 -13.73 14.46 26.72
N GLN A 44 -13.52 15.12 25.59
CA GLN A 44 -13.50 14.48 24.26
C GLN A 44 -12.19 13.72 23.97
N ALA A 45 -11.18 13.81 24.83
CA ALA A 45 -9.87 13.18 24.62
C ALA A 45 -9.92 11.63 24.61
N LYS A 46 -10.83 11.01 25.37
CA LYS A 46 -10.92 9.54 25.48
C LYS A 46 -11.52 8.86 24.24
N LYS A 47 -12.44 9.50 23.51
CA LYS A 47 -13.07 8.88 22.32
C LYS A 47 -12.16 8.90 21.07
N LYS A 48 -11.31 9.92 20.92
CA LYS A 48 -10.35 10.00 19.80
C LYS A 48 -9.20 8.99 19.95
N SER A 49 -8.74 8.72 21.17
CA SER A 49 -7.71 7.71 21.43
C SER A 49 -8.19 6.27 21.16
N ALA A 50 -9.41 5.93 21.56
CA ALA A 50 -9.97 4.58 21.33
C ALA A 50 -10.18 4.28 19.82
N SER A 51 -10.64 5.26 19.04
CA SER A 51 -10.79 5.14 17.59
C SER A 51 -9.43 4.97 16.88
N GLY A 52 -8.40 5.71 17.30
CA GLY A 52 -7.04 5.60 16.78
C GLY A 52 -6.41 4.24 17.07
N GLN A 53 -6.61 3.69 18.26
CA GLN A 53 -6.12 2.36 18.65
C GLN A 53 -6.73 1.25 17.78
N THR A 54 -8.04 1.32 17.53
CA THR A 54 -8.74 0.33 16.72
C THR A 54 -8.27 0.38 15.26
N ALA A 55 -8.06 1.57 14.70
CA ALA A 55 -7.56 1.75 13.34
C ALA A 55 -6.11 1.25 13.19
N PHE A 56 -5.26 1.53 14.19
CA PHE A 56 -3.89 1.05 14.25
C PHE A 56 -3.82 -0.49 14.28
N ARG A 57 -4.57 -1.13 15.19
CA ARG A 57 -4.62 -2.60 15.27
C ARG A 57 -5.05 -3.23 13.95
N LYS A 58 -6.13 -2.72 13.33
CA LYS A 58 -6.61 -3.21 12.04
C LYS A 58 -5.56 -3.05 10.92
N LYS A 59 -4.81 -1.93 10.91
CA LYS A 59 -3.70 -1.76 9.94
C LYS A 59 -2.63 -2.81 10.18
N THR A 60 -2.18 -3.00 11.42
CA THR A 60 -1.12 -3.94 11.78
C THR A 60 -1.53 -5.40 11.51
N GLU A 61 -2.77 -5.78 11.80
CA GLU A 61 -3.32 -7.10 11.47
C GLU A 61 -3.30 -7.35 9.96
N LYS A 62 -3.74 -6.39 9.15
CA LYS A 62 -3.66 -6.49 7.68
C LYS A 62 -2.22 -6.59 7.16
N GLN A 63 -1.29 -5.87 7.79
CA GLN A 63 0.13 -5.98 7.43
C GLN A 63 0.67 -7.37 7.73
N LEU A 64 0.32 -7.98 8.87
CA LEU A 64 0.69 -9.35 9.22
C LEU A 64 0.12 -10.36 8.23
N GLU A 65 -1.16 -10.25 7.87
CA GLU A 65 -1.78 -11.08 6.84
C GLU A 65 -1.06 -10.97 5.50
N GLY A 66 -0.71 -9.75 5.08
CA GLY A 66 0.04 -9.50 3.84
C GLY A 66 1.43 -10.12 3.86
N LEU A 67 2.15 -10.04 4.99
CA LEU A 67 3.47 -10.69 5.14
C LEU A 67 3.36 -12.22 5.13
N ALA A 68 2.32 -12.80 5.72
CA ALA A 68 2.08 -14.24 5.70
C ALA A 68 1.83 -14.75 4.26
N LEU A 69 1.01 -14.03 3.48
CA LEU A 69 0.78 -14.35 2.07
C LEU A 69 2.07 -14.25 1.24
N LEU A 70 2.89 -13.26 1.51
CA LEU A 70 4.19 -13.10 0.86
C LEU A 70 5.13 -14.26 1.19
N ASP A 71 5.23 -14.67 2.47
CA ASP A 71 6.07 -15.80 2.89
C ASP A 71 5.64 -17.11 2.22
N GLU A 72 4.35 -17.36 2.14
CA GLU A 72 3.80 -18.54 1.45
C GLU A 72 4.17 -18.54 -0.04
N ALA A 73 4.01 -17.41 -0.73
CA ALA A 73 4.35 -17.27 -2.14
C ALA A 73 5.85 -17.48 -2.39
N LEU A 74 6.72 -16.88 -1.56
CA LEU A 74 8.17 -17.06 -1.65
C LEU A 74 8.57 -18.51 -1.37
N SER A 75 7.97 -19.15 -0.38
CA SER A 75 8.22 -20.54 -0.02
C SER A 75 7.80 -21.50 -1.15
N ARG A 76 6.64 -21.26 -1.76
CA ARG A 76 6.15 -22.00 -2.94
C ARG A 76 7.14 -21.86 -4.11
N ARG A 77 7.57 -20.62 -4.40
CA ARG A 77 8.50 -20.33 -5.49
C ARG A 77 9.85 -21.03 -5.31
N MET A 78 10.36 -21.08 -4.08
CA MET A 78 11.60 -21.79 -3.78
C MET A 78 11.47 -23.30 -3.94
N LYS A 79 10.34 -23.89 -3.53
CA LYS A 79 10.08 -25.33 -3.67
C LYS A 79 9.95 -25.76 -5.13
N LEU A 80 9.30 -24.95 -5.96
CA LEU A 80 9.11 -25.23 -7.39
C LEU A 80 10.35 -24.92 -8.24
N GLY A 81 11.26 -24.09 -7.72
CA GLY A 81 12.38 -23.52 -8.46
C GLY A 81 12.05 -22.15 -9.05
N LEU A 82 13.02 -21.24 -8.99
CA LEU A 82 12.82 -19.82 -9.28
C LEU A 82 12.31 -19.54 -10.71
N LEU A 83 12.71 -20.33 -11.69
CA LEU A 83 12.31 -20.18 -13.09
C LEU A 83 11.13 -21.07 -13.49
N SER A 84 10.70 -21.99 -12.63
CA SER A 84 9.59 -22.89 -12.92
C SER A 84 8.27 -22.14 -12.90
N GLY A 85 7.42 -22.40 -13.91
CA GLY A 85 6.06 -21.88 -13.94
C GLY A 85 5.91 -20.37 -14.09
N LEU A 86 6.93 -19.65 -14.57
CA LEU A 86 6.91 -18.18 -14.72
C LEU A 86 5.67 -17.66 -15.45
N THR A 87 5.22 -18.37 -16.49
CA THR A 87 4.05 -17.97 -17.27
C THR A 87 2.75 -18.10 -16.47
N ASN A 88 2.60 -19.19 -15.72
CA ASN A 88 1.40 -19.49 -14.94
C ASN A 88 1.31 -18.65 -13.65
N MET A 89 2.44 -18.19 -13.15
CA MET A 89 2.50 -17.40 -11.90
C MET A 89 2.33 -15.89 -12.10
N LYS A 90 2.27 -15.39 -13.33
CA LYS A 90 2.13 -13.93 -13.59
C LYS A 90 0.88 -13.34 -12.99
N GLU A 91 -0.26 -14.02 -13.11
CA GLU A 91 -1.53 -13.55 -12.55
C GLU A 91 -1.52 -13.61 -11.01
N GLU A 92 -0.98 -14.70 -10.44
CA GLU A 92 -0.83 -14.84 -8.98
C GLU A 92 0.10 -13.75 -8.42
N ASP A 93 1.23 -13.49 -9.10
CA ASP A 93 2.17 -12.43 -8.73
C ASP A 93 1.51 -11.03 -8.78
N ALA A 94 0.72 -10.75 -9.81
CA ALA A 94 -0.01 -9.49 -9.94
C ALA A 94 -1.05 -9.31 -8.83
N LEU A 95 -1.78 -10.38 -8.49
CA LEU A 95 -2.73 -10.38 -7.38
C LEU A 95 -2.03 -10.17 -6.03
N LEU A 96 -0.88 -10.83 -5.81
CA LEU A 96 -0.10 -10.65 -4.60
C LEU A 96 0.43 -9.22 -4.47
N VAL A 97 0.95 -8.64 -5.56
CA VAL A 97 1.37 -7.23 -5.61
C VAL A 97 0.24 -6.29 -5.20
N LYS A 98 -0.99 -6.53 -5.69
CA LYS A 98 -2.15 -5.74 -5.30
C LYS A 98 -2.48 -5.91 -3.82
N ARG A 99 -2.54 -7.15 -3.32
CA ARG A 99 -2.83 -7.45 -1.90
C ARG A 99 -1.82 -6.81 -0.95
N LEU A 100 -0.52 -6.83 -1.30
CA LEU A 100 0.51 -6.15 -0.51
C LEU A 100 0.27 -4.64 -0.41
N GLY A 101 -0.15 -3.99 -1.51
CA GLY A 101 -0.56 -2.58 -1.51
C GLY A 101 -1.77 -2.32 -0.62
N ASP A 102 -2.81 -3.15 -0.75
CA ASP A 102 -4.04 -3.07 0.05
C ASP A 102 -3.79 -3.33 1.55
N SER A 103 -2.70 -4.03 1.87
CA SER A 103 -2.22 -4.31 3.23
C SER A 103 -1.22 -3.28 3.77
N TYR A 104 -1.05 -2.14 3.11
CA TYR A 104 -0.10 -1.08 3.51
C TYR A 104 1.36 -1.56 3.60
N LEU A 105 1.78 -2.45 2.71
CA LEU A 105 3.12 -3.01 2.62
C LEU A 105 3.84 -2.53 1.36
N SER A 106 4.06 -1.22 1.24
CA SER A 106 4.63 -0.61 0.03
C SER A 106 6.08 -1.05 -0.22
N GLY A 107 6.88 -1.22 0.83
CA GLY A 107 8.26 -1.69 0.74
C GLY A 107 8.34 -3.14 0.23
N PRO A 108 7.69 -4.12 0.88
CA PRO A 108 7.59 -5.50 0.38
C PRO A 108 7.01 -5.58 -1.03
N GLN A 109 6.01 -4.76 -1.36
CA GLN A 109 5.41 -4.69 -2.70
C GLN A 109 6.45 -4.33 -3.76
N GLN A 110 7.26 -3.30 -3.53
CA GLN A 110 8.29 -2.85 -4.47
C GLN A 110 9.40 -3.90 -4.64
N LEU A 111 9.88 -4.47 -3.54
CA LEU A 111 10.88 -5.54 -3.58
C LEU A 111 10.37 -6.77 -4.35
N PHE A 112 9.11 -7.16 -4.12
CA PHE A 112 8.51 -8.28 -4.82
C PHE A 112 8.34 -8.00 -6.32
N LYS A 113 7.95 -6.79 -6.73
CA LYS A 113 7.92 -6.38 -8.13
C LYS A 113 9.31 -6.48 -8.78
N ARG A 114 10.37 -6.04 -8.10
CA ARG A 114 11.75 -6.16 -8.61
C ARG A 114 12.18 -7.61 -8.72
N PHE A 115 11.87 -8.44 -7.74
CA PHE A 115 12.18 -9.87 -7.76
C PHE A 115 11.51 -10.56 -8.95
N THR A 116 10.21 -10.39 -9.14
CA THR A 116 9.47 -11.01 -10.26
C THR A 116 9.91 -10.47 -11.62
N PHE A 117 10.24 -9.18 -11.71
CA PHE A 117 10.81 -8.60 -12.92
C PHE A 117 12.14 -9.27 -13.30
N LEU A 118 13.06 -9.42 -12.35
CA LEU A 118 14.36 -10.06 -12.60
C LEU A 118 14.21 -11.52 -13.02
N LEU A 119 13.26 -12.27 -12.44
CA LEU A 119 12.97 -13.64 -12.84
C LEU A 119 12.41 -13.72 -14.26
N ASN A 120 11.48 -12.85 -14.61
CA ASN A 120 10.91 -12.79 -15.95
C ASN A 120 12.00 -12.46 -16.98
N GLU A 121 12.83 -11.46 -16.74
CA GLU A 121 13.96 -11.12 -17.62
C GLU A 121 14.95 -12.28 -17.76
N ALA A 122 15.24 -12.99 -16.65
CA ALA A 122 16.09 -14.17 -16.68
C ALA A 122 15.49 -15.33 -17.51
N GLY A 123 14.15 -15.49 -17.47
CA GLY A 123 13.44 -16.50 -18.25
C GLY A 123 13.53 -16.26 -19.77
N TYR A 124 13.55 -15.00 -20.19
CA TYR A 124 13.65 -14.60 -21.60
C TYR A 124 15.09 -14.40 -22.09
N ALA A 125 16.07 -14.35 -21.21
CA ALA A 125 17.46 -14.11 -21.55
C ALA A 125 18.03 -15.28 -22.40
N ARG A 126 18.53 -14.97 -23.62
CA ARG A 126 19.18 -15.96 -24.50
C ARG A 126 20.64 -16.20 -24.13
N GLU A 127 21.31 -15.15 -23.65
CA GLU A 127 22.71 -15.20 -23.25
C GLU A 127 22.85 -15.74 -21.83
N GLN A 128 23.65 -16.80 -21.65
CA GLN A 128 23.82 -17.45 -20.36
C GLN A 128 24.39 -16.53 -19.28
N ALA A 129 25.39 -15.72 -19.64
CA ALA A 129 25.99 -14.76 -18.71
C ALA A 129 24.99 -13.71 -18.20
N LYS A 130 24.11 -13.21 -19.11
CA LYS A 130 23.01 -12.30 -18.74
C LYS A 130 22.01 -12.99 -17.83
N LYS A 131 21.61 -14.22 -18.13
CA LYS A 131 20.71 -15.02 -17.33
C LYS A 131 21.21 -15.23 -15.91
N GLU A 132 22.47 -15.63 -15.76
CA GLU A 132 23.09 -15.83 -14.45
C GLU A 132 23.19 -14.54 -13.63
N ARG A 133 23.49 -13.42 -14.28
CA ARG A 133 23.53 -12.11 -13.61
C ARG A 133 22.14 -11.71 -13.08
N LEU A 134 21.09 -11.91 -13.89
CA LEU A 134 19.71 -11.62 -13.50
C LEU A 134 19.25 -12.54 -12.35
N LEU A 135 19.56 -13.84 -12.42
CA LEU A 135 19.23 -14.78 -11.34
C LEU A 135 19.96 -14.44 -10.04
N ARG A 136 21.25 -14.07 -10.09
CA ARG A 136 21.94 -13.57 -8.89
C ARG A 136 21.29 -12.32 -8.31
N GLY A 137 20.80 -11.43 -9.16
CA GLY A 137 20.01 -10.28 -8.75
C GLY A 137 18.70 -10.70 -8.07
N ALA A 138 17.96 -11.62 -8.66
CA ALA A 138 16.70 -12.14 -8.11
C ALA A 138 16.91 -12.82 -6.75
N VAL A 139 17.97 -13.62 -6.58
CA VAL A 139 18.31 -14.24 -5.29
C VAL A 139 18.57 -13.19 -4.21
N ARG A 140 19.29 -12.12 -4.52
CA ARG A 140 19.52 -11.02 -3.56
C ARG A 140 18.20 -10.34 -3.14
N GLU A 141 17.28 -10.11 -4.08
CA GLU A 141 15.97 -9.54 -3.72
C GLU A 141 15.13 -10.54 -2.90
N LEU A 142 15.22 -11.83 -3.19
CA LEU A 142 14.58 -12.89 -2.39
C LEU A 142 15.10 -12.92 -0.95
N GLU A 143 16.41 -12.81 -0.74
CA GLU A 143 17.01 -12.75 0.58
C GLU A 143 16.54 -11.55 1.39
N LYS A 144 16.47 -10.36 0.74
CA LYS A 144 15.91 -9.15 1.36
C LYS A 144 14.43 -9.34 1.75
N LEU A 145 13.62 -9.89 0.84
CA LEU A 145 12.21 -10.18 1.08
C LEU A 145 12.02 -11.12 2.27
N ARG A 146 12.76 -12.23 2.31
CA ARG A 146 12.68 -13.18 3.44
C ARG A 146 13.11 -12.57 4.77
N THR A 147 14.15 -11.76 4.73
CA THR A 147 14.63 -11.04 5.92
C THR A 147 13.56 -10.05 6.40
N LEU A 148 12.95 -9.30 5.46
CA LEU A 148 11.92 -8.34 5.76
C LEU A 148 10.64 -9.00 6.29
N VAL A 149 10.21 -10.12 5.70
CA VAL A 149 9.08 -10.92 6.19
C VAL A 149 9.33 -11.35 7.64
N ARG A 150 10.47 -12.02 7.91
CA ARG A 150 10.76 -12.54 9.24
C ARG A 150 10.86 -11.44 10.30
N ARG A 151 11.62 -10.38 10.02
CA ARG A 151 11.80 -9.27 10.96
C ARG A 151 10.55 -8.41 11.08
N GLY A 152 9.86 -8.18 9.96
CA GLY A 152 8.63 -7.42 9.91
C GLY A 152 7.50 -8.09 10.68
N SER A 153 7.34 -9.42 10.56
CA SER A 153 6.33 -10.15 11.32
C SER A 153 6.58 -10.08 12.82
N ALA A 154 7.82 -10.28 13.27
CA ALA A 154 8.18 -10.15 14.69
C ALA A 154 7.88 -8.74 15.20
N TYR A 155 8.35 -7.71 14.49
CA TYR A 155 8.11 -6.31 14.82
C TYR A 155 6.62 -5.95 14.90
N LEU A 156 5.81 -6.36 13.91
CA LEU A 156 4.38 -6.07 13.90
C LEU A 156 3.63 -6.81 15.01
N THR A 157 4.08 -8.02 15.40
CA THR A 157 3.52 -8.75 16.53
C THR A 157 3.77 -8.01 17.85
N GLU A 158 5.01 -7.53 18.07
CA GLU A 158 5.35 -6.68 19.22
C GLU A 158 4.52 -5.39 19.23
N ARG A 159 4.29 -4.79 18.06
CA ARG A 159 3.46 -3.58 17.91
C ARG A 159 1.99 -3.82 18.23
N LEU A 160 1.44 -5.00 18.04
CA LEU A 160 0.06 -5.31 18.45
C LEU A 160 -0.08 -5.33 19.96
N GLU A 161 0.97 -5.68 20.69
CA GLU A 161 1.02 -5.71 22.15
C GLU A 161 1.31 -4.32 22.75
N ALA A 162 1.99 -3.45 21.99
CA ALA A 162 2.32 -2.09 22.40
C ALA A 162 1.10 -1.16 22.41
N LYS A 163 1.15 -0.08 23.21
CA LYS A 163 0.10 0.95 23.21
C LYS A 163 0.18 1.79 21.93
N ALA A 164 -0.95 1.97 21.26
CA ALA A 164 -1.05 2.86 20.11
C ALA A 164 -0.68 4.30 20.50
N GLY A 165 0.18 4.93 19.71
CA GLY A 165 0.58 6.33 19.90
C GLY A 165 2.00 6.54 20.43
N GLU A 166 2.73 5.47 20.74
CA GLU A 166 4.17 5.61 21.01
C GLU A 166 4.93 5.88 19.69
N PRO A 167 5.83 6.87 19.67
CA PRO A 167 6.65 7.16 18.49
C PRO A 167 7.50 5.94 18.15
N ASP A 168 7.51 5.57 16.86
CA ASP A 168 8.23 4.40 16.39
C ASP A 168 9.49 4.83 15.65
N ALA A 169 10.63 4.67 16.30
CA ALA A 169 11.94 4.92 15.73
C ALA A 169 12.55 3.68 15.03
N ASN A 170 11.79 2.58 14.91
CA ASN A 170 12.29 1.36 14.31
C ASN A 170 12.38 1.50 12.78
N PRO A 171 13.54 1.27 12.15
CA PRO A 171 13.70 1.38 10.69
C PRO A 171 12.81 0.41 9.90
N LEU A 172 12.28 -0.64 10.54
CA LEU A 172 11.31 -1.54 9.92
C LEU A 172 9.97 -0.86 9.63
N TYR A 173 9.61 0.18 10.38
CA TYR A 173 8.41 0.96 10.10
C TYR A 173 8.45 1.55 8.69
N ASP A 174 9.54 2.23 8.34
CA ASP A 174 9.73 2.82 7.01
C ASP A 174 9.94 1.75 5.92
N ALA A 175 10.59 0.64 6.27
CA ALA A 175 10.82 -0.47 5.34
C ALA A 175 9.54 -1.24 4.96
N LEU A 176 8.53 -1.23 5.82
CA LEU A 176 7.24 -1.87 5.56
C LEU A 176 6.29 -0.93 4.80
N GLY A 177 6.30 0.36 5.08
CA GLY A 177 5.49 1.40 4.45
C GLY A 177 4.47 2.04 5.36
#